data_b02ba800dda1ccc7bfb71a4a7b85cdca
#
_entry.id   b02ba800dda1ccc7bfb71a4a7b85cdca
#
_cell.length_a   1.000
_cell.length_b   1.000
_cell.length_c   1.000
_cell.angle_alpha   90.00
_cell.angle_beta   90.00
_cell.angle_gamma   90.00
#
_symmetry.space_group_name_H-M   'P 1'
#
loop_
_entity.id
_entity.type
_entity.pdbx_description
1 polymer ?
#
loop_
_entity_poly.entity_id
_entity_poly.type
_entity_poly.pdbx_seq_one_letter_code
_entity_poly.pdbx_strand_id
1 'polypeptide(L)'
;CAALFARPRWKERAEALQQTACTATVWPASADNAESLSAGPSLADQERVKAELESSSNSFQRLKLLMDAWCALWFWPLEKVRELPSRAAFLAAASLLLGEYPPPVSARPMLSISLGFDVDALIALMGDSVPDSDQLTDAVQWFGISQNLATEQHFHHWELVFTEVLGPTAAHKGFDLIMGNPPWIKAEWQEAAVLGELEPLLGVKQAASAEFNKKRPELIATEESSAFF
;
A
#
# COMPACT_ATOMS: atom_id res chain seq x y z
N CYS A 1 -9.34 -12.72 -3.27
CA CYS A 1 -8.92 -13.76 -2.28
C CYS A 1 -8.14 -13.15 -1.10
N ALA A 2 -7.09 -12.35 -1.32
CA ALA A 2 -6.32 -11.75 -0.22
C ALA A 2 -7.17 -10.96 0.81
N ALA A 3 -8.21 -10.26 0.36
CA ALA A 3 -9.12 -9.51 1.24
C ALA A 3 -9.92 -10.39 2.23
N LEU A 4 -10.18 -11.65 1.90
CA LEU A 4 -10.88 -12.58 2.80
C LEU A 4 -9.99 -13.08 3.93
N PHE A 5 -8.73 -13.34 3.63
CA PHE A 5 -7.74 -13.84 4.59
C PHE A 5 -7.28 -12.76 5.57
N ALA A 6 -7.23 -11.52 5.12
CA ALA A 6 -6.86 -10.39 5.96
C ALA A 6 -7.96 -9.93 6.94
N ARG A 7 -9.24 -10.40 6.80
CA ARG A 7 -10.38 -9.92 7.60
C ARG A 7 -10.16 -9.91 9.11
N PRO A 8 -9.63 -10.97 9.75
CA PRO A 8 -9.40 -10.95 11.19
C PRO A 8 -8.44 -9.82 11.59
N ARG A 9 -7.35 -9.64 10.87
CA ARG A 9 -6.35 -8.59 11.13
C ARG A 9 -6.91 -7.18 10.92
N TRP A 10 -7.74 -6.97 9.91
CA TRP A 10 -8.44 -5.71 9.69
C TRP A 10 -9.41 -5.41 10.83
N LYS A 11 -10.12 -6.41 11.34
CA LYS A 11 -11.03 -6.25 12.45
C LYS A 11 -10.28 -5.88 13.73
N GLU A 12 -9.21 -6.59 14.07
CA GLU A 12 -8.35 -6.27 15.20
C GLU A 12 -7.80 -4.83 15.13
N ARG A 13 -7.36 -4.40 13.94
CA ARG A 13 -6.88 -3.04 13.72
C ARG A 13 -7.98 -2.01 13.92
N ALA A 14 -9.18 -2.24 13.37
CA ALA A 14 -10.32 -1.35 13.52
C ALA A 14 -10.75 -1.22 14.99
N GLU A 15 -10.81 -2.33 15.72
CA GLU A 15 -11.15 -2.34 17.16
C GLU A 15 -10.12 -1.58 18.00
N ALA A 16 -8.83 -1.74 17.71
CA ALA A 16 -7.76 -1.01 18.40
C ALA A 16 -7.87 0.50 18.17
N LEU A 17 -8.16 0.95 16.94
CA LEU A 17 -8.36 2.35 16.62
C LEU A 17 -9.62 2.93 17.27
N GLN A 18 -10.73 2.19 17.28
CA GLN A 18 -11.97 2.62 17.94
C GLN A 18 -11.79 2.84 19.44
N GLN A 19 -11.06 1.95 20.12
CA GLN A 19 -10.75 2.11 21.54
C GLN A 19 -9.96 3.40 21.81
N THR A 20 -9.14 3.83 20.89
CA THR A 20 -8.35 5.07 20.99
C THR A 20 -9.18 6.30 20.64
N ALA A 21 -10.06 6.21 19.66
CA ALA A 21 -10.89 7.33 19.17
C ALA A 21 -12.03 7.71 20.13
N CYS A 22 -12.57 6.76 20.90
CA CYS A 22 -13.69 6.99 21.82
C CYS A 22 -13.41 8.00 22.93
N THR A 23 -12.18 8.46 23.11
CA THR A 23 -11.80 9.45 24.14
C THR A 23 -11.71 10.89 23.63
N ALA A 24 -11.87 11.14 22.33
CA ALA A 24 -11.70 12.47 21.74
C ALA A 24 -13.06 13.11 21.41
N THR A 25 -13.52 14.03 22.23
CA THR A 25 -14.66 14.90 21.90
C THR A 25 -14.15 16.13 21.14
N VAL A 26 -14.44 16.22 19.85
CA VAL A 26 -13.93 17.31 18.99
C VAL A 26 -14.71 18.63 19.18
N TRP A 27 -16.00 18.56 19.57
CA TRP A 27 -16.85 19.72 19.80
C TRP A 27 -17.68 19.52 21.04
N PRO A 28 -17.88 20.58 21.91
CA PRO A 28 -18.82 20.51 22.97
C PRO A 28 -20.25 20.46 22.41
N ALA A 29 -21.02 19.48 22.82
CA ALA A 29 -22.38 19.25 22.33
C ALA A 29 -23.37 20.40 22.67
N SER A 30 -23.07 21.25 23.67
CA SER A 30 -23.77 22.49 23.97
C SER A 30 -22.94 23.38 24.90
N ALA A 31 -23.23 24.71 24.90
CA ALA A 31 -22.56 25.68 25.73
C ALA A 31 -22.82 25.48 27.26
N ASP A 32 -23.85 24.74 27.62
CA ASP A 32 -24.25 24.51 29.02
C ASP A 32 -23.40 23.43 29.72
N ASN A 33 -22.58 22.67 28.99
CA ASN A 33 -21.71 21.61 29.52
C ASN A 33 -20.23 21.99 29.56
N ALA A 34 -19.89 23.27 29.48
CA ALA A 34 -18.52 23.76 29.44
C ALA A 34 -17.65 23.40 30.67
N GLU A 35 -18.31 23.14 31.83
CA GLU A 35 -17.61 22.79 33.08
C GLU A 35 -17.19 21.30 33.16
N SER A 36 -17.72 20.43 32.34
CA SER A 36 -17.38 18.99 32.32
C SER A 36 -16.41 18.59 31.20
N LEU A 37 -15.87 19.56 30.51
CA LEU A 37 -14.78 19.34 29.57
C LEU A 37 -13.48 19.05 30.34
N SER A 38 -13.39 17.84 30.91
CA SER A 38 -12.06 17.26 31.15
C SER A 38 -11.35 17.31 29.81
N ALA A 39 -10.25 18.04 29.76
CA ALA A 39 -9.45 18.21 28.57
C ALA A 39 -9.22 16.81 27.98
N GLY A 40 -9.84 16.52 26.84
CA GLY A 40 -9.57 15.29 26.11
C GLY A 40 -8.08 15.19 25.83
N PRO A 41 -7.54 14.01 25.53
CA PRO A 41 -6.13 13.84 25.28
C PRO A 41 -5.66 14.87 24.25
N SER A 42 -4.53 15.50 24.51
CA SER A 42 -3.95 16.49 23.59
C SER A 42 -3.69 15.84 22.23
N LEU A 43 -3.59 16.63 21.17
CA LEU A 43 -3.23 16.11 19.84
C LEU A 43 -1.93 15.28 19.89
N ALA A 44 -0.94 15.76 20.65
CA ALA A 44 0.32 15.06 20.87
C ALA A 44 0.14 13.71 21.59
N ASP A 45 -0.79 13.60 22.54
CA ASP A 45 -1.10 12.32 23.19
C ASP A 45 -1.80 11.36 22.23
N GLN A 46 -2.69 11.84 21.38
CA GLN A 46 -3.34 11.03 20.35
C GLN A 46 -2.33 10.50 19.32
N GLU A 47 -1.44 11.36 18.85
CA GLU A 47 -0.36 10.96 17.93
C GLU A 47 0.58 9.93 18.57
N ARG A 48 0.94 10.12 19.84
CA ARG A 48 1.77 9.17 20.57
C ARG A 48 1.07 7.82 20.72
N VAL A 49 -0.18 7.78 21.14
CA VAL A 49 -0.94 6.53 21.27
C VAL A 49 -1.12 5.85 19.92
N LYS A 50 -1.36 6.60 18.85
CA LYS A 50 -1.44 6.08 17.50
C LYS A 50 -0.11 5.45 17.07
N ALA A 51 0.99 6.15 17.26
CA ALA A 51 2.34 5.66 16.95
C ALA A 51 2.69 4.39 17.76
N GLU A 52 2.31 4.34 19.03
CA GLU A 52 2.48 3.17 19.90
C GLU A 52 1.65 1.97 19.39
N LEU A 53 0.38 2.19 19.04
CA LEU A 53 -0.45 1.15 18.45
C LEU A 53 0.09 0.66 17.10
N GLU A 54 0.64 1.53 16.30
CA GLU A 54 1.25 1.17 15.02
C GLU A 54 2.53 0.37 15.20
N SER A 55 3.35 0.71 16.18
CA SER A 55 4.61 0.01 16.48
C SER A 55 4.42 -1.32 17.20
N SER A 56 3.44 -1.42 18.10
CA SER A 56 3.19 -2.61 18.93
C SER A 56 2.15 -3.59 18.35
N SER A 57 1.31 -3.10 17.41
CA SER A 57 0.24 -3.92 16.86
C SER A 57 0.75 -4.89 15.81
N ASN A 58 0.77 -6.17 16.16
CA ASN A 58 1.11 -7.25 15.23
C ASN A 58 0.23 -7.23 13.97
N SER A 59 -1.06 -6.92 14.10
CA SER A 59 -2.00 -6.86 12.97
C SER A 59 -1.67 -5.71 12.02
N PHE A 60 -1.33 -4.53 12.53
CA PHE A 60 -0.92 -3.40 11.71
C PHE A 60 0.35 -3.70 10.93
N GLN A 61 1.39 -4.19 11.60
CA GLN A 61 2.68 -4.46 10.99
C GLN A 61 2.59 -5.55 9.91
N ARG A 62 1.85 -6.63 10.17
CA ARG A 62 1.65 -7.70 9.18
C ARG A 62 0.87 -7.24 7.95
N LEU A 63 -0.19 -6.44 8.14
CA LEU A 63 -0.93 -5.84 7.04
C LEU A 63 -0.05 -4.89 6.25
N LYS A 64 0.74 -4.05 6.93
CA LYS A 64 1.67 -3.13 6.30
C LYS A 64 2.70 -3.86 5.44
N LEU A 65 3.37 -4.88 5.98
CA LEU A 65 4.32 -5.72 5.26
C LEU A 65 3.71 -6.32 3.98
N LEU A 66 2.49 -6.81 4.07
CA LEU A 66 1.80 -7.39 2.91
C LEU A 66 1.44 -6.34 1.87
N MET A 67 0.95 -5.18 2.30
CA MET A 67 0.57 -4.08 1.40
C MET A 67 1.80 -3.46 0.75
N ASP A 68 2.90 -3.30 1.50
CA ASP A 68 4.19 -2.88 0.97
C ASP A 68 4.68 -3.85 -0.11
N ALA A 69 4.64 -5.16 0.18
CA ALA A 69 5.04 -6.18 -0.77
C ALA A 69 4.16 -6.18 -2.04
N TRP A 70 2.85 -5.98 -1.89
CA TRP A 70 1.94 -5.86 -3.03
C TRP A 70 2.25 -4.65 -3.91
N CYS A 71 2.46 -3.48 -3.30
CA CYS A 71 2.81 -2.27 -4.04
C CYS A 71 4.18 -2.39 -4.70
N ALA A 72 5.15 -3.02 -4.05
CA ALA A 72 6.49 -3.22 -4.58
C ALA A 72 6.51 -3.99 -5.91
N LEU A 73 5.53 -4.86 -6.18
CA LEU A 73 5.44 -5.59 -7.45
C LEU A 73 5.35 -4.67 -8.68
N TRP A 74 4.81 -3.45 -8.51
CA TRP A 74 4.68 -2.45 -9.58
C TRP A 74 5.95 -1.64 -9.82
N PHE A 75 6.88 -1.65 -8.85
CA PHE A 75 8.14 -0.89 -8.88
C PHE A 75 9.35 -1.81 -8.97
N TRP A 76 9.14 -3.09 -9.34
CA TRP A 76 10.19 -4.10 -9.32
C TRP A 76 11.33 -3.76 -10.28
N PRO A 77 12.61 -3.76 -9.81
CA PRO A 77 13.74 -3.47 -10.66
C PRO A 77 13.91 -4.54 -11.75
N LEU A 78 14.13 -4.11 -13.01
CA LEU A 78 14.27 -5.03 -14.13
C LEU A 78 15.49 -5.96 -13.96
N GLU A 79 16.54 -5.49 -13.31
CA GLU A 79 17.75 -6.24 -13.00
C GLU A 79 17.46 -7.43 -12.06
N LYS A 80 16.42 -7.31 -11.24
CA LYS A 80 15.99 -8.31 -10.25
C LYS A 80 14.74 -9.06 -10.66
N VAL A 81 14.40 -9.09 -11.94
CA VAL A 81 13.20 -9.75 -12.45
C VAL A 81 13.17 -11.27 -12.14
N ARG A 82 14.33 -11.90 -11.98
CA ARG A 82 14.42 -13.33 -11.62
C ARG A 82 14.02 -13.62 -10.18
N GLU A 83 14.06 -12.62 -9.33
CA GLU A 83 13.69 -12.68 -7.91
C GLU A 83 12.23 -12.28 -7.69
N LEU A 84 11.52 -11.88 -8.76
CA LEU A 84 10.09 -11.56 -8.69
C LEU A 84 9.30 -12.81 -8.27
N PRO A 85 8.50 -12.73 -7.18
CA PRO A 85 7.73 -13.87 -6.72
C PRO A 85 6.70 -14.32 -7.77
N SER A 86 6.52 -15.61 -7.92
CA SER A 86 5.38 -16.12 -8.66
C SER A 86 4.09 -15.78 -7.89
N ARG A 87 2.94 -15.75 -8.57
CA ARG A 87 1.65 -15.54 -7.91
C ARG A 87 1.40 -16.55 -6.78
N ALA A 88 1.80 -17.79 -6.97
CA ALA A 88 1.66 -18.84 -5.96
C ALA A 88 2.55 -18.57 -4.75
N ALA A 89 3.81 -18.20 -4.96
CA ALA A 89 4.76 -17.85 -3.92
C ALA A 89 4.27 -16.64 -3.09
N PHE A 90 3.82 -15.58 -3.77
CA PHE A 90 3.26 -14.40 -3.11
C PHE A 90 2.04 -14.75 -2.24
N LEU A 91 1.07 -15.48 -2.78
CA LEU A 91 -0.14 -15.85 -2.04
C LEU A 91 0.15 -16.78 -0.86
N ALA A 92 1.06 -17.73 -1.00
CA ALA A 92 1.46 -18.63 0.08
C ALA A 92 2.16 -17.86 1.22
N ALA A 93 3.12 -16.98 0.89
CA ALA A 93 3.77 -16.14 1.88
C ALA A 93 2.78 -15.19 2.57
N ALA A 94 1.87 -14.59 1.82
CA ALA A 94 0.82 -13.72 2.34
C ALA A 94 -0.11 -14.44 3.32
N SER A 95 -0.54 -15.67 3.00
CA SER A 95 -1.38 -16.49 3.87
C SER A 95 -0.68 -16.77 5.22
N LEU A 96 0.58 -17.19 5.16
CA LEU A 96 1.36 -17.46 6.35
C LEU A 96 1.60 -16.19 7.17
N LEU A 97 1.94 -15.08 6.54
CA LEU A 97 2.16 -13.79 7.20
C LEU A 97 0.90 -13.30 7.93
N LEU A 98 -0.29 -13.55 7.37
CA LEU A 98 -1.56 -13.19 7.98
C LEU A 98 -2.01 -14.15 9.10
N GLY A 99 -1.29 -15.25 9.32
CA GLY A 99 -1.54 -16.20 10.39
C GLY A 99 -2.56 -17.27 10.05
N GLU A 100 -2.66 -17.66 8.78
CA GLU A 100 -3.45 -18.82 8.37
C GLU A 100 -2.81 -20.13 8.80
N TYR A 101 -3.60 -21.20 8.76
CA TYR A 101 -3.12 -22.52 9.12
C TYR A 101 -1.94 -22.94 8.25
N PRO A 102 -0.80 -23.27 8.86
CA PRO A 102 0.35 -23.73 8.10
C PRO A 102 0.05 -25.07 7.40
N PRO A 103 0.64 -25.31 6.22
CA PRO A 103 0.49 -26.57 5.52
C PRO A 103 1.00 -27.74 6.39
N PRO A 104 0.51 -28.97 6.18
CA PRO A 104 0.97 -30.12 6.92
C PRO A 104 2.47 -30.36 6.73
N VAL A 105 3.16 -30.78 7.78
CA VAL A 105 4.63 -30.92 7.81
C VAL A 105 5.16 -31.74 6.64
N SER A 106 4.46 -32.81 6.27
CA SER A 106 4.83 -33.67 5.13
C SER A 106 4.86 -32.98 3.78
N ALA A 107 4.08 -31.90 3.60
CA ALA A 107 4.01 -31.17 2.33
C ALA A 107 5.03 -30.02 2.22
N ARG A 108 5.56 -29.54 3.33
CA ARG A 108 6.41 -28.34 3.41
C ARG A 108 7.69 -28.40 2.58
N PRO A 109 8.45 -29.52 2.57
CA PRO A 109 9.66 -29.59 1.75
C PRO A 109 9.38 -29.43 0.25
N MET A 110 8.31 -30.06 -0.24
CA MET A 110 7.91 -29.94 -1.64
C MET A 110 7.40 -28.52 -1.95
N LEU A 111 6.67 -27.92 -1.03
CA LEU A 111 6.19 -26.54 -1.15
C LEU A 111 7.37 -25.55 -1.17
N SER A 112 8.38 -25.71 -0.31
CA SER A 112 9.56 -24.84 -0.30
C SER A 112 10.26 -24.85 -1.65
N ILE A 113 10.46 -26.02 -2.26
CA ILE A 113 11.04 -26.16 -3.60
C ILE A 113 10.15 -25.47 -4.66
N SER A 114 8.85 -25.71 -4.61
CA SER A 114 7.89 -25.18 -5.59
C SER A 114 7.70 -23.67 -5.51
N LEU A 115 7.75 -23.12 -4.30
CA LEU A 115 7.52 -21.68 -4.04
C LEU A 115 8.81 -20.86 -4.09
N GLY A 116 9.98 -21.50 -4.00
CA GLY A 116 11.28 -20.85 -4.04
C GLY A 116 11.64 -20.10 -2.75
N PHE A 117 11.04 -20.47 -1.60
CA PHE A 117 11.39 -19.95 -0.29
C PHE A 117 11.20 -21.01 0.81
N ASP A 118 11.86 -20.83 1.95
CA ASP A 118 11.77 -21.76 3.07
C ASP A 118 10.46 -21.58 3.85
N VAL A 119 9.51 -22.51 3.63
CA VAL A 119 8.20 -22.52 4.29
C VAL A 119 8.32 -22.75 5.79
N ASP A 120 9.22 -23.62 6.24
CA ASP A 120 9.41 -23.90 7.67
C ASP A 120 10.05 -22.71 8.39
N ALA A 121 11.04 -22.07 7.78
CA ALA A 121 11.63 -20.85 8.30
C ALA A 121 10.57 -19.72 8.44
N LEU A 122 9.75 -19.50 7.42
CA LEU A 122 8.69 -18.51 7.48
C LEU A 122 7.65 -18.82 8.55
N ILE A 123 7.23 -20.09 8.71
CA ILE A 123 6.31 -20.51 9.77
C ILE A 123 6.92 -20.28 11.16
N ALA A 124 8.20 -20.59 11.35
CA ALA A 124 8.89 -20.38 12.62
C ALA A 124 8.93 -18.90 13.03
N LEU A 125 8.98 -17.99 12.06
CA LEU A 125 8.93 -16.54 12.30
C LEU A 125 7.53 -16.02 12.62
N MET A 126 6.47 -16.79 12.33
CA MET A 126 5.06 -16.35 12.50
C MET A 126 4.55 -16.54 13.94
N GLY A 127 5.35 -16.24 14.95
CA GLY A 127 4.95 -16.21 16.35
C GLY A 127 4.06 -15.02 16.72
N ASP A 128 3.98 -14.70 18.02
CA ASP A 128 3.17 -13.60 18.54
C ASP A 128 3.73 -12.20 18.19
N SER A 129 5.02 -12.12 17.92
CA SER A 129 5.69 -10.89 17.50
C SER A 129 5.78 -10.78 15.96
N VAL A 130 5.93 -9.56 15.49
CA VAL A 130 6.27 -9.32 14.08
C VAL A 130 7.73 -9.68 13.86
N PRO A 131 8.06 -10.52 12.87
CA PRO A 131 9.43 -10.86 12.58
C PRO A 131 10.21 -9.64 12.13
N ASP A 132 11.49 -9.60 12.47
CA ASP A 132 12.41 -8.59 11.98
C ASP A 132 12.60 -8.70 10.46
N SER A 133 12.89 -7.55 9.83
CA SER A 133 13.07 -7.44 8.38
C SER A 133 14.16 -8.38 7.85
N ASP A 134 15.27 -8.50 8.59
CA ASP A 134 16.39 -9.35 8.17
C ASP A 134 16.01 -10.82 8.23
N GLN A 135 15.32 -11.25 9.28
CA GLN A 135 14.82 -12.61 9.42
C GLN A 135 13.81 -12.98 8.32
N LEU A 136 12.92 -12.04 7.98
CA LEU A 136 11.99 -12.22 6.86
C LEU A 136 12.70 -12.33 5.53
N THR A 137 13.75 -11.54 5.33
CA THR A 137 14.56 -11.58 4.11
C THR A 137 15.32 -12.88 3.97
N ASP A 138 15.84 -13.43 5.10
CA ASP A 138 16.53 -14.73 5.11
C ASP A 138 15.57 -15.87 4.76
N ALA A 139 14.34 -15.84 5.28
CA ALA A 139 13.33 -16.87 4.99
C ALA A 139 12.75 -16.71 3.56
N VAL A 140 12.55 -15.49 3.11
CA VAL A 140 11.89 -15.15 1.84
C VAL A 140 12.60 -13.98 1.18
N GLN A 141 13.57 -14.25 0.34
CA GLN A 141 14.50 -13.30 -0.28
C GLN A 141 13.84 -12.07 -0.91
N TRP A 142 12.72 -12.26 -1.60
CA TRP A 142 12.02 -11.17 -2.27
C TRP A 142 11.35 -10.18 -1.29
N PHE A 143 11.17 -10.53 -0.02
CA PHE A 143 10.69 -9.56 0.99
C PHE A 143 11.71 -8.44 1.22
N GLY A 144 13.00 -8.74 1.24
CA GLY A 144 14.04 -7.72 1.37
C GLY A 144 13.99 -6.68 0.24
N ILE A 145 13.76 -7.13 -0.99
CA ILE A 145 13.56 -6.22 -2.13
C ILE A 145 12.31 -5.37 -1.93
N SER A 146 11.21 -5.99 -1.52
CA SER A 146 9.94 -5.28 -1.25
C SER A 146 10.08 -4.22 -0.18
N GLN A 147 10.78 -4.50 0.90
CA GLN A 147 11.02 -3.56 2.01
C GLN A 147 11.90 -2.38 1.58
N ASN A 148 12.94 -2.65 0.79
CA ASN A 148 13.79 -1.59 0.23
C ASN A 148 12.97 -0.66 -0.68
N LEU A 149 12.14 -1.23 -1.56
CA LEU A 149 11.25 -0.45 -2.43
C LEU A 149 10.21 0.33 -1.63
N ALA A 150 9.63 -0.26 -0.58
CA ALA A 150 8.66 0.42 0.27
C ALA A 150 9.28 1.63 0.98
N THR A 151 10.54 1.50 1.41
CA THR A 151 11.30 2.58 2.04
C THR A 151 11.67 3.67 1.03
N GLU A 152 12.12 3.29 -0.16
CA GLU A 152 12.51 4.21 -1.23
C GLU A 152 11.32 4.99 -1.78
N GLN A 153 10.20 4.30 -2.04
CA GLN A 153 9.00 4.89 -2.65
C GLN A 153 8.04 5.51 -1.61
N HIS A 154 8.31 5.32 -0.31
CA HIS A 154 7.48 5.84 0.78
C HIS A 154 6.00 5.45 0.65
N PHE A 155 5.72 4.14 0.45
CA PHE A 155 4.33 3.68 0.28
C PHE A 155 3.44 4.10 1.45
N HIS A 156 2.29 4.67 1.11
CA HIS A 156 1.28 5.08 2.07
C HIS A 156 -0.03 4.32 1.84
N HIS A 157 -0.48 3.62 2.87
CA HIS A 157 -1.67 2.75 2.79
C HIS A 157 -2.85 3.41 3.50
N TRP A 158 -3.65 4.14 2.75
CA TRP A 158 -4.80 4.88 3.26
C TRP A 158 -5.78 4.00 4.03
N GLU A 159 -6.09 2.80 3.52
CA GLU A 159 -6.99 1.85 4.15
C GLU A 159 -6.46 1.36 5.51
N LEU A 160 -5.15 1.29 5.66
CA LEU A 160 -4.52 0.85 6.91
C LEU A 160 -4.44 1.97 7.94
N VAL A 161 -4.19 3.19 7.49
CA VAL A 161 -4.11 4.38 8.36
C VAL A 161 -5.51 4.79 8.85
N PHE A 162 -6.49 4.76 7.95
CA PHE A 162 -7.89 5.13 8.22
C PHE A 162 -8.81 3.91 8.11
N THR A 163 -8.47 2.84 8.84
CA THR A 163 -9.17 1.55 8.75
C THR A 163 -10.66 1.66 9.07
N GLU A 164 -11.04 2.54 10.01
CA GLU A 164 -12.43 2.80 10.41
C GLU A 164 -13.26 3.46 9.30
N VAL A 165 -12.63 4.16 8.38
CA VAL A 165 -13.29 4.92 7.30
C VAL A 165 -13.12 4.24 5.95
N LEU A 166 -11.94 3.76 5.64
CA LEU A 166 -11.57 3.20 4.33
C LEU A 166 -11.35 1.69 4.36
N GLY A 167 -11.17 1.09 5.54
CA GLY A 167 -10.88 -0.33 5.68
C GLY A 167 -12.03 -1.23 5.20
N PRO A 168 -11.74 -2.51 4.92
CA PRO A 168 -12.74 -3.46 4.43
C PRO A 168 -13.91 -3.72 5.41
N THR A 169 -13.70 -3.40 6.69
CA THR A 169 -14.67 -3.59 7.77
C THR A 169 -15.38 -2.29 8.18
N ALA A 170 -15.10 -1.17 7.52
CA ALA A 170 -15.73 0.12 7.80
C ALA A 170 -17.25 0.05 7.57
N ALA A 171 -18.03 0.63 8.50
CA ALA A 171 -19.49 0.69 8.42
C ALA A 171 -19.93 1.65 7.29
N HIS A 172 -19.23 2.78 7.17
CA HIS A 172 -19.37 3.74 6.07
C HIS A 172 -18.06 3.79 5.30
N LYS A 173 -18.14 3.82 3.97
CA LYS A 173 -16.94 3.85 3.13
C LYS A 173 -16.71 5.25 2.59
N GLY A 174 -15.68 5.90 3.10
CA GLY A 174 -15.22 7.18 2.63
C GLY A 174 -15.34 8.29 3.67
N PHE A 175 -14.71 9.42 3.36
CA PHE A 175 -14.79 10.65 4.13
C PHE A 175 -15.96 11.50 3.62
N ASP A 176 -16.69 12.16 4.51
CA ASP A 176 -17.75 13.10 4.13
C ASP A 176 -17.17 14.37 3.48
N LEU A 177 -15.97 14.76 3.88
CA LEU A 177 -15.27 15.92 3.36
C LEU A 177 -13.75 15.68 3.38
N ILE A 178 -13.09 15.94 2.26
CA ILE A 178 -11.63 15.98 2.15
C ILE A 178 -11.21 17.38 1.76
N MET A 179 -10.39 18.02 2.60
CA MET A 179 -9.79 19.31 2.32
C MET A 179 -8.28 19.17 2.23
N GLY A 180 -7.69 19.75 1.21
CA GLY A 180 -6.25 19.72 0.99
C GLY A 180 -5.76 20.96 0.27
N ASN A 181 -4.47 21.19 0.36
CA ASN A 181 -3.77 22.17 -0.45
C ASN A 181 -2.92 21.42 -1.48
N PRO A 182 -3.47 21.13 -2.68
CA PRO A 182 -2.71 20.40 -3.69
C PRO A 182 -1.50 21.23 -4.15
N PRO A 183 -0.45 20.58 -4.66
CA PRO A 183 0.70 21.27 -5.22
C PRO A 183 0.25 22.27 -6.31
N TRP A 184 0.76 23.48 -6.23
CA TRP A 184 0.46 24.53 -7.21
C TRP A 184 1.35 24.35 -8.45
N ILE A 185 1.19 23.21 -9.10
CA ILE A 185 1.88 22.92 -10.35
C ILE A 185 0.96 23.33 -11.48
N LYS A 186 1.39 24.30 -12.26
CA LYS A 186 0.74 24.62 -13.53
C LYS A 186 1.06 23.49 -14.50
N ALA A 187 0.13 22.58 -14.70
CA ALA A 187 0.25 21.58 -15.76
C ALA A 187 0.10 22.31 -17.11
N GLU A 188 1.18 22.39 -17.87
CA GLU A 188 1.15 22.89 -19.24
C GLU A 188 1.06 21.70 -20.19
N TRP A 189 0.04 21.76 -21.05
CA TRP A 189 -0.09 20.77 -22.12
C TRP A 189 1.06 20.91 -23.11
N GLN A 190 1.90 19.89 -23.16
CA GLN A 190 3.02 19.82 -24.10
C GLN A 190 2.69 18.86 -25.23
N GLU A 191 2.00 19.34 -26.24
CA GLU A 191 1.57 18.55 -27.41
C GLU A 191 2.72 17.75 -28.04
N ALA A 192 3.90 18.38 -28.16
CA ALA A 192 5.09 17.73 -28.69
C ALA A 192 5.57 16.53 -27.87
N ALA A 193 5.42 16.56 -26.55
CA ALA A 193 5.77 15.43 -25.69
C ALA A 193 4.77 14.28 -25.89
N VAL A 194 3.47 14.57 -25.91
CA VAL A 194 2.41 13.58 -26.10
C VAL A 194 2.47 12.93 -27.49
N LEU A 195 2.60 13.74 -28.54
CA LEU A 195 2.74 13.21 -29.92
C LEU A 195 4.07 12.51 -30.14
N GLY A 196 5.13 12.87 -29.39
CA GLY A 196 6.42 12.19 -29.40
C GLY A 196 6.35 10.77 -28.86
N GLU A 197 5.39 10.43 -28.01
CA GLU A 197 5.13 9.05 -27.57
C GLU A 197 4.56 8.19 -28.72
N LEU A 198 3.73 8.77 -29.56
CA LEU A 198 3.15 8.09 -30.73
C LEU A 198 4.16 7.97 -31.90
N GLU A 199 5.03 8.96 -32.07
CA GLU A 199 6.07 9.00 -33.11
C GLU A 199 7.41 9.45 -32.48
N PRO A 200 8.19 8.52 -31.91
CA PRO A 200 9.43 8.83 -31.17
C PRO A 200 10.48 9.60 -31.98
N LEU A 201 10.49 9.45 -33.30
CA LEU A 201 11.43 10.17 -34.17
C LEU A 201 11.17 11.69 -34.16
N LEU A 202 9.95 12.13 -33.95
CA LEU A 202 9.62 13.56 -33.81
C LEU A 202 10.15 14.13 -32.51
N GLY A 203 10.04 13.37 -31.42
CA GLY A 203 10.56 13.75 -30.11
C GLY A 203 12.09 13.81 -30.08
N VAL A 204 12.77 12.78 -30.61
CA VAL A 204 14.24 12.70 -30.65
C VAL A 204 14.87 13.80 -31.53
N LYS A 205 14.25 14.14 -32.66
CA LYS A 205 14.73 15.19 -33.58
C LYS A 205 14.43 16.59 -33.14
N GLN A 206 13.71 16.79 -32.00
CA GLN A 206 13.22 18.09 -31.59
C GLN A 206 12.53 18.85 -32.74
N ALA A 207 11.66 18.13 -33.45
CA ALA A 207 11.01 18.63 -34.66
C ALA A 207 10.31 19.99 -34.42
N ALA A 208 10.40 20.85 -35.39
CA ALA A 208 9.73 22.16 -35.32
C ALA A 208 8.20 21.98 -35.25
N SER A 209 7.51 22.91 -34.60
CA SER A 209 6.04 22.88 -34.45
C SER A 209 5.29 22.71 -35.77
N ALA A 210 5.84 23.18 -36.86
CA ALA A 210 5.27 23.03 -38.21
C ALA A 210 5.25 21.59 -38.70
N GLU A 211 6.25 20.77 -38.30
CA GLU A 211 6.34 19.36 -38.68
C GLU A 211 5.35 18.54 -37.83
N PHE A 212 5.19 18.85 -36.53
CA PHE A 212 4.16 18.28 -35.71
C PHE A 212 2.75 18.56 -36.25
N ASN A 213 2.47 19.81 -36.61
CA ASN A 213 1.16 20.22 -37.17
C ASN A 213 0.82 19.45 -38.45
N LYS A 214 1.83 19.15 -39.28
CA LYS A 214 1.63 18.38 -40.50
C LYS A 214 1.30 16.92 -40.25
N LYS A 215 1.92 16.30 -39.27
CA LYS A 215 1.72 14.86 -38.92
C LYS A 215 0.56 14.65 -37.94
N ARG A 216 0.14 15.65 -37.21
CA ARG A 216 -0.94 15.59 -36.22
C ARG A 216 -2.19 14.85 -36.70
N PRO A 217 -2.76 15.14 -37.89
CA PRO A 217 -3.97 14.43 -38.33
C PRO A 217 -3.78 12.92 -38.50
N GLU A 218 -2.58 12.48 -38.85
CA GLU A 218 -2.25 11.05 -38.95
C GLU A 218 -2.10 10.41 -37.59
N LEU A 219 -1.43 11.08 -36.65
CA LEU A 219 -1.15 10.55 -35.30
C LEU A 219 -2.40 10.41 -34.43
N ILE A 220 -3.38 11.28 -34.63
CA ILE A 220 -4.66 11.23 -33.88
C ILE A 220 -5.80 10.54 -34.67
N ALA A 221 -5.49 9.85 -35.78
CA ALA A 221 -6.49 9.22 -36.63
C ALA A 221 -7.11 7.96 -36.04
N THR A 222 -6.46 7.32 -35.05
CA THR A 222 -7.03 6.16 -34.36
C THR A 222 -8.01 6.58 -33.28
N GLU A 223 -9.02 5.76 -33.01
CA GLU A 223 -10.02 6.03 -31.98
C GLU A 223 -9.38 6.18 -30.59
N GLU A 224 -8.36 5.35 -30.28
CA GLU A 224 -7.62 5.40 -29.03
C GLU A 224 -6.83 6.70 -28.86
N SER A 225 -6.07 7.10 -29.89
CA SER A 225 -5.30 8.35 -29.86
C SER A 225 -6.19 9.58 -29.87
N SER A 226 -7.32 9.55 -30.59
CA SER A 226 -8.32 10.62 -30.60
C SER A 226 -9.03 10.80 -29.27
N ALA A 227 -9.29 9.71 -28.54
CA ALA A 227 -9.90 9.77 -27.21
C ALA A 227 -8.96 10.33 -26.14
N PHE A 228 -7.65 10.15 -26.31
CA PHE A 228 -6.64 10.67 -25.40
C PHE A 228 -6.35 12.17 -25.65
N PHE A 229 -6.54 12.66 -26.84
CA PHE A 229 -6.21 14.03 -27.28
C PHE A 229 -7.39 14.98 -27.15
#